data_ae2e756307c1742349966a29bab00017
#
_entry.id   ae2e756307c1742349966a29bab00017
#
_cell.length_a   1.000
_cell.length_b   1.000
_cell.length_c   1.000
_cell.angle_alpha   90.00
_cell.angle_beta   90.00
_cell.angle_gamma   90.00
#
_symmetry.space_group_name_H-M   'P 1'
#
loop_
_entity.id
_entity.type
_entity.pdbx_description
1 polymer ?
#
loop_
_entity_poly.entity_id
_entity_poly.type
_entity_poly.pdbx_seq_one_letter_code
_entity_poly.pdbx_strand_id
1 'polypeptide(L)'
;MRIKTKWSQKDRQRSLSETASAIAFILWRIGQQGILNLENEGFQTDTHKQRVDIMEEFLAFLVHIVDRMTADDLSAEERQVFITALARHLADRVQENRSDIQGKGEYRQSLIQLLNQRAADYAEFSFVDDEPGYAF
;
A
#
# COMPACT_ATOMS: atom_id res chain seq x y z
N MET A 1 2.48 -35.36 -10.38
CA MET A 1 1.40 -34.42 -10.13
C MET A 1 1.51 -33.73 -8.78
N ARG A 2 1.76 -34.46 -7.71
CA ARG A 2 1.91 -33.85 -6.37
C ARG A 2 3.15 -32.98 -6.23
N ILE A 3 4.22 -33.32 -6.92
CA ILE A 3 5.43 -32.52 -6.95
C ILE A 3 5.16 -31.17 -7.63
N LYS A 4 4.35 -31.17 -8.67
CA LYS A 4 3.93 -29.96 -9.35
C LYS A 4 3.08 -29.05 -8.45
N THR A 5 2.29 -29.62 -7.55
CA THR A 5 1.46 -28.84 -6.63
C THR A 5 2.29 -28.07 -5.61
N LYS A 6 3.29 -28.73 -5.01
CA LYS A 6 4.22 -28.05 -4.08
C LYS A 6 5.05 -26.98 -4.78
N TRP A 7 5.51 -27.29 -5.97
CA TRP A 7 6.28 -26.35 -6.78
C TRP A 7 5.41 -25.17 -7.17
N SER A 8 4.15 -25.45 -7.51
CA SER A 8 3.16 -24.47 -7.85
C SER A 8 2.88 -23.47 -6.70
N GLN A 9 2.88 -23.94 -5.45
CA GLN A 9 2.71 -23.07 -4.29
C GLN A 9 3.87 -22.10 -4.11
N LYS A 10 5.09 -22.57 -4.24
CA LYS A 10 6.27 -21.71 -4.18
C LYS A 10 6.28 -20.70 -5.31
N ASP A 11 5.93 -21.14 -6.50
CA ASP A 11 5.84 -20.27 -7.66
C ASP A 11 4.75 -19.22 -7.50
N ARG A 12 3.60 -19.59 -6.90
CA ARG A 12 2.52 -18.66 -6.63
C ARG A 12 2.93 -17.60 -5.62
N GLN A 13 3.62 -17.99 -4.55
CA GLN A 13 4.11 -17.02 -3.56
C GLN A 13 5.13 -16.07 -4.16
N ARG A 14 6.04 -16.58 -4.99
CA ARG A 14 7.00 -15.75 -5.70
C ARG A 14 6.29 -14.81 -6.67
N SER A 15 5.32 -15.33 -7.42
CA SER A 15 4.53 -14.54 -8.35
C SER A 15 3.74 -13.45 -7.64
N LEU A 16 3.15 -13.75 -6.49
CA LEU A 16 2.44 -12.76 -5.68
C LEU A 16 3.38 -11.67 -5.18
N SER A 17 4.57 -12.03 -4.74
CA SER A 17 5.57 -11.08 -4.28
C SER A 17 6.08 -10.19 -5.42
N GLU A 18 6.31 -10.76 -6.59
CA GLU A 18 6.72 -10.01 -7.78
C GLU A 18 5.60 -9.08 -8.24
N THR A 19 4.37 -9.55 -8.23
CA THR A 19 3.21 -8.73 -8.57
C THR A 19 3.05 -7.58 -7.57
N ALA A 20 3.22 -7.86 -6.28
CA ALA A 20 3.17 -6.83 -5.26
C ALA A 20 4.24 -5.75 -5.48
N SER A 21 5.44 -6.14 -5.89
CA SER A 21 6.52 -5.21 -6.21
C SER A 21 6.12 -4.28 -7.38
N ALA A 22 5.56 -4.86 -8.43
CA ALA A 22 5.11 -4.09 -9.59
C ALA A 22 3.97 -3.13 -9.22
N ILE A 23 3.03 -3.59 -8.43
CA ILE A 23 1.90 -2.77 -7.97
C ILE A 23 2.39 -1.66 -7.04
N ALA A 24 3.32 -1.96 -6.14
CA ALA A 24 3.91 -0.92 -5.28
C ALA A 24 4.52 0.21 -6.10
N PHE A 25 5.23 -0.12 -7.17
CA PHE A 25 5.79 0.87 -8.07
C PHE A 25 4.69 1.73 -8.71
N ILE A 26 3.62 1.10 -9.16
CA ILE A 26 2.47 1.80 -9.76
C ILE A 26 1.80 2.71 -8.73
N LEU A 27 1.54 2.21 -7.52
CA LEU A 27 0.92 3.00 -6.47
C LEU A 27 1.79 4.20 -6.07
N TRP A 28 3.09 4.00 -6.00
CA TRP A 28 4.02 5.09 -5.73
C TRP A 28 3.91 6.19 -6.78
N ARG A 29 3.87 5.81 -8.05
CA ARG A 29 3.72 6.77 -9.15
C ARG A 29 2.38 7.49 -9.10
N ILE A 30 1.31 6.77 -8.80
CA ILE A 30 -0.02 7.36 -8.63
C ILE A 30 0.00 8.37 -7.49
N GLY A 31 0.63 8.02 -6.37
CA GLY A 31 0.77 8.92 -5.23
C GLY A 31 1.52 10.20 -5.59
N GLN A 32 2.64 10.07 -6.27
CA GLN A 32 3.41 11.23 -6.73
C GLN A 32 2.60 12.11 -7.67
N GLN A 33 1.92 11.52 -8.63
CA GLN A 33 1.10 12.27 -9.58
C GLN A 33 -0.08 12.94 -8.88
N GLY A 34 -0.68 12.26 -7.91
CA GLY A 34 -1.77 12.83 -7.12
C GLY A 34 -1.36 14.08 -6.34
N ILE A 35 -0.19 14.04 -5.71
CA ILE A 35 0.36 15.20 -5.00
C ILE A 35 0.63 16.35 -5.97
N LEU A 36 1.24 16.07 -7.12
CA LEU A 36 1.49 17.10 -8.13
C LEU A 36 0.19 17.72 -8.63
N ASN A 37 -0.84 16.93 -8.85
CA ASN A 37 -2.13 17.42 -9.29
C ASN A 37 -2.77 18.32 -8.23
N LEU A 38 -2.69 17.96 -6.95
CA LEU A 38 -3.19 18.79 -5.87
C LEU A 38 -2.45 20.13 -5.83
N GLU A 39 -1.14 20.12 -5.93
CA GLU A 39 -0.32 21.32 -5.93
C GLU A 39 -0.65 22.22 -7.13
N ASN A 40 -0.87 21.62 -8.29
CA ASN A 40 -1.24 22.36 -9.51
C ASN A 40 -2.63 23.01 -9.41
N GLU A 41 -3.51 22.44 -8.59
CA GLU A 41 -4.84 23.00 -8.37
C GLU A 41 -4.91 24.01 -7.22
N GLY A 42 -3.76 24.40 -6.70
CA GLY A 42 -3.68 25.46 -5.70
C GLY A 42 -3.55 24.99 -4.26
N PHE A 43 -3.53 23.68 -4.01
CA PHE A 43 -3.23 23.17 -2.69
C PHE A 43 -1.75 23.39 -2.40
N GLN A 44 -1.46 24.08 -1.31
CA GLN A 44 -0.08 24.31 -0.93
C GLN A 44 0.37 23.30 0.10
N THR A 45 1.50 22.68 -0.18
CA THR A 45 2.20 21.86 0.81
C THR A 45 3.35 22.72 1.35
N ASP A 46 3.26 23.13 2.61
CA ASP A 46 4.18 24.10 3.18
C ASP A 46 5.57 23.54 3.44
N THR A 47 5.69 22.21 3.62
CA THR A 47 6.96 21.56 3.89
C THR A 47 7.03 20.22 3.17
N HIS A 48 8.24 19.73 2.96
CA HIS A 48 8.46 18.37 2.42
C HIS A 48 7.86 17.31 3.35
N LYS A 49 7.92 17.53 4.66
CA LYS A 49 7.31 16.60 5.63
C LYS A 49 5.82 16.49 5.42
N GLN A 50 5.13 17.61 5.30
CA GLN A 50 3.68 17.63 5.06
C GLN A 50 3.34 16.91 3.75
N ARG A 51 4.11 17.16 2.71
CA ARG A 51 3.93 16.52 1.41
C ARG A 51 4.02 15.00 1.50
N VAL A 52 5.03 14.50 2.21
CA VAL A 52 5.21 13.05 2.38
C VAL A 52 4.14 12.47 3.29
N ASP A 53 3.73 13.19 4.34
CA ASP A 53 2.64 12.73 5.22
C ASP A 53 1.33 12.57 4.42
N ILE A 54 1.01 13.49 3.55
CA ILE A 54 -0.15 13.38 2.66
C ILE A 54 0.00 12.20 1.72
N MET A 55 1.19 11.99 1.17
CA MET A 55 1.48 10.87 0.29
C MET A 55 1.30 9.54 1.01
N GLU A 56 1.76 9.42 2.25
CA GLU A 56 1.59 8.20 3.03
C GLU A 56 0.10 7.88 3.27
N GLU A 57 -0.71 8.89 3.58
CA GLU A 57 -2.17 8.69 3.71
C GLU A 57 -2.78 8.23 2.39
N PHE A 58 -2.36 8.80 1.30
CA PHE A 58 -2.83 8.40 -0.03
C PHE A 58 -2.44 6.97 -0.35
N LEU A 59 -1.21 6.59 -0.04
CA LEU A 59 -0.73 5.22 -0.23
C LEU A 59 -1.52 4.22 0.62
N ALA A 60 -1.82 4.58 1.87
CA ALA A 60 -2.63 3.73 2.74
C ALA A 60 -4.01 3.47 2.15
N PHE A 61 -4.63 4.50 1.60
CA PHE A 61 -5.91 4.36 0.91
C PHE A 61 -5.80 3.46 -0.32
N LEU A 62 -4.77 3.64 -1.14
CA LEU A 62 -4.55 2.83 -2.34
C LEU A 62 -4.31 1.36 -1.99
N VAL A 63 -3.55 1.07 -0.94
CA VAL A 63 -3.34 -0.30 -0.47
C VAL A 63 -4.67 -0.93 -0.08
N HIS A 64 -5.52 -0.18 0.62
CA HIS A 64 -6.85 -0.66 0.99
C HIS A 64 -7.69 -0.99 -0.25
N ILE A 65 -7.66 -0.13 -1.26
CA ILE A 65 -8.37 -0.37 -2.53
C ILE A 65 -7.88 -1.66 -3.19
N VAL A 66 -6.56 -1.82 -3.30
CA VAL A 66 -5.97 -3.02 -3.90
C VAL A 66 -6.36 -4.27 -3.12
N ASP A 67 -6.33 -4.21 -1.79
CA ASP A 67 -6.73 -5.32 -0.94
C ASP A 67 -8.18 -5.72 -1.22
N ARG A 68 -9.07 -4.77 -1.32
CA ARG A 68 -10.47 -5.05 -1.62
C ARG A 68 -10.68 -5.60 -3.01
N MET A 69 -9.97 -5.07 -4.00
CA MET A 69 -10.07 -5.54 -5.38
C MET A 69 -9.59 -6.98 -5.55
N THR A 70 -8.66 -7.42 -4.73
CA THR A 70 -8.06 -8.76 -4.84
C THR A 70 -8.63 -9.76 -3.83
N ALA A 71 -9.48 -9.33 -2.92
CA ALA A 71 -9.97 -10.16 -1.81
C ALA A 71 -10.67 -11.43 -2.27
N ASP A 72 -11.45 -11.35 -3.35
CA ASP A 72 -12.20 -12.51 -3.87
C ASP A 72 -11.32 -13.45 -4.70
N ASP A 73 -10.18 -12.96 -5.19
CA ASP A 73 -9.29 -13.74 -6.06
C ASP A 73 -8.18 -14.46 -5.31
N LEU A 74 -7.96 -14.09 -4.04
CA LEU A 74 -6.88 -14.63 -3.22
C LEU A 74 -7.44 -15.34 -1.99
N SER A 75 -6.80 -16.45 -1.63
CA SER A 75 -7.05 -17.08 -0.33
C SER A 75 -6.56 -16.16 0.80
N ALA A 76 -6.95 -16.45 2.04
CA ALA A 76 -6.50 -15.67 3.19
C ALA A 76 -4.97 -15.66 3.31
N GLU A 77 -4.32 -16.80 3.05
CA GLU A 77 -2.87 -16.90 3.09
C GLU A 77 -2.22 -16.11 1.95
N GLU A 78 -2.73 -16.24 0.74
CA GLU A 78 -2.25 -15.51 -0.42
C GLU A 78 -2.40 -14.01 -0.24
N ARG A 79 -3.54 -13.58 0.29
CA ARG A 79 -3.82 -12.19 0.59
C ARG A 79 -2.80 -11.62 1.57
N GLN A 80 -2.49 -12.38 2.63
CA GLN A 80 -1.51 -11.95 3.61
C GLN A 80 -0.12 -11.80 2.99
N VAL A 81 0.30 -12.77 2.19
CA VAL A 81 1.59 -12.71 1.49
C VAL A 81 1.65 -11.49 0.57
N PHE A 82 0.61 -11.29 -0.21
CA PHE A 82 0.55 -10.21 -1.19
C PHE A 82 0.56 -8.83 -0.52
N ILE A 83 -0.30 -8.61 0.45
CA ILE A 83 -0.41 -7.30 1.12
C ILE A 83 0.83 -7.00 1.95
N THR A 84 1.41 -8.01 2.61
CA THR A 84 2.67 -7.83 3.36
C THR A 84 3.80 -7.41 2.42
N ALA A 85 3.93 -8.07 1.27
CA ALA A 85 4.94 -7.71 0.27
C ALA A 85 4.70 -6.30 -0.28
N LEU A 86 3.46 -5.97 -0.58
CA LEU A 86 3.09 -4.64 -1.06
C LEU A 86 3.47 -3.56 -0.05
N ALA A 87 3.12 -3.76 1.22
CA ALA A 87 3.44 -2.83 2.30
C ALA A 87 4.95 -2.65 2.46
N ARG A 88 5.70 -3.74 2.39
CA ARG A 88 7.17 -3.68 2.49
C ARG A 88 7.81 -2.90 1.36
N HIS A 89 7.36 -3.12 0.14
CA HIS A 89 7.90 -2.40 -1.01
C HIS A 89 7.59 -0.90 -0.93
N LEU A 90 6.39 -0.55 -0.49
CA LEU A 90 6.03 0.85 -0.29
C LEU A 90 6.83 1.48 0.85
N ALA A 91 7.01 0.74 1.95
CA ALA A 91 7.82 1.21 3.08
C ALA A 91 9.27 1.47 2.66
N ASP A 92 9.83 0.64 1.80
CA ASP A 92 11.18 0.84 1.26
C ASP A 92 11.25 2.13 0.42
N ARG A 93 10.24 2.40 -0.38
CA ARG A 93 10.16 3.63 -1.17
C ARG A 93 10.07 4.87 -0.27
N VAL A 94 9.24 4.81 0.76
CA VAL A 94 9.13 5.89 1.73
C VAL A 94 10.45 6.11 2.44
N GLN A 95 11.12 5.04 2.84
CA GLN A 95 12.43 5.10 3.48
C GLN A 95 13.46 5.82 2.60
N GLU A 96 13.56 5.44 1.34
CA GLU A 96 14.47 6.07 0.40
C GLU A 96 14.15 7.56 0.20
N ASN A 97 12.87 7.86 -0.02
CA ASN A 97 12.44 9.23 -0.30
C ASN A 97 12.67 10.15 0.89
N ARG A 98 12.28 9.71 2.10
CA ARG A 98 12.48 10.52 3.29
C ARG A 98 13.97 10.68 3.65
N SER A 99 14.76 9.62 3.45
CA SER A 99 16.20 9.69 3.69
C SER A 99 16.88 10.71 2.78
N ASP A 100 16.45 10.77 1.52
CA ASP A 100 17.00 11.75 0.57
C ASP A 100 16.62 13.19 0.92
N ILE A 101 15.43 13.40 1.45
CA ILE A 101 14.90 14.74 1.73
C ILE A 101 15.22 15.20 3.16
N GLN A 102 15.06 14.32 4.15
CA GLN A 102 15.14 14.67 5.56
C GLN A 102 16.44 14.19 6.23
N GLY A 103 17.26 13.44 5.52
CA GLY A 103 18.48 12.85 6.06
C GLY A 103 18.24 11.47 6.65
N LYS A 104 19.29 10.89 7.20
CA LYS A 104 19.26 9.54 7.75
C LYS A 104 18.23 9.42 8.88
N GLY A 105 17.47 8.35 8.88
CA GLY A 105 16.49 8.06 9.91
C GLY A 105 15.73 6.79 9.59
N GLU A 106 14.90 6.34 10.52
CA GLU A 106 14.05 5.18 10.32
C GLU A 106 12.63 5.66 10.00
N TYR A 107 12.22 5.47 8.76
CA TYR A 107 10.93 5.96 8.26
C TYR A 107 9.96 4.87 7.86
N ARG A 108 10.42 3.60 7.76
CA ARG A 108 9.56 2.48 7.39
C ARG A 108 8.42 2.26 8.35
N GLN A 109 8.73 2.38 9.64
CA GLN A 109 7.76 2.08 10.69
C GLN A 109 6.57 3.03 10.67
N SER A 110 6.76 4.28 10.32
CA SER A 110 5.66 5.24 10.26
C SER A 110 4.62 4.83 9.23
N LEU A 111 5.05 4.37 8.06
CA LEU A 111 4.12 3.89 7.04
C LEU A 111 3.44 2.59 7.48
N ILE A 112 4.19 1.64 8.02
CA ILE A 112 3.62 0.36 8.47
C ILE A 112 2.57 0.58 9.55
N GLN A 113 2.85 1.44 10.52
CA GLN A 113 1.88 1.79 11.57
C GLN A 113 0.64 2.46 10.98
N LEU A 114 0.83 3.37 10.04
CA LEU A 114 -0.28 4.03 9.38
C LEU A 114 -1.14 3.04 8.59
N LEU A 115 -0.51 2.12 7.86
CA LEU A 115 -1.23 1.08 7.11
C LEU A 115 -2.08 0.23 8.04
N ASN A 116 -1.53 -0.18 9.17
CA ASN A 116 -2.26 -0.99 10.15
C ASN A 116 -3.41 -0.21 10.77
N GLN A 117 -3.19 1.05 11.11
CA GLN A 117 -4.23 1.90 11.69
C GLN A 117 -5.36 2.14 10.69
N ARG A 118 -5.04 2.47 9.46
CA ARG A 118 -6.05 2.72 8.43
C ARG A 118 -6.80 1.45 8.03
N ALA A 119 -6.12 0.31 8.00
CA ALA A 119 -6.79 -0.97 7.75
C ALA A 119 -7.86 -1.25 8.79
N ALA A 120 -7.58 -0.98 10.07
CA ALA A 120 -8.57 -1.12 11.13
C ALA A 120 -9.72 -0.12 10.97
N ASP A 121 -9.42 1.13 10.66
CA ASP A 121 -10.43 2.18 10.44
C ASP A 121 -11.36 1.81 9.28
N TYR A 122 -10.79 1.39 8.15
CA TYR A 122 -11.56 1.02 6.97
C TYR A 122 -12.38 -0.25 7.18
N ALA A 123 -11.85 -1.21 7.94
CA ALA A 123 -12.58 -2.44 8.27
C ALA A 123 -13.81 -2.12 9.12
N GLU A 124 -13.70 -1.17 10.04
CA GLU A 124 -14.83 -0.74 10.86
C GLU A 124 -15.95 -0.15 10.01
N PHE A 125 -15.64 0.70 9.06
CA PHE A 125 -16.61 1.26 8.13
C PHE A 125 -17.27 0.19 7.27
N SER A 126 -16.48 -0.75 6.74
CA SER A 126 -17.00 -1.84 5.91
C SER A 126 -17.91 -2.76 6.70
N PHE A 127 -17.68 -2.91 7.99
CA PHE A 127 -18.43 -3.82 8.85
C PHE A 127 -19.80 -3.26 9.23
N VAL A 128 -19.94 -1.95 9.34
CA VAL A 128 -21.16 -1.32 9.82
C VAL A 128 -22.32 -1.45 8.82
N ASP A 129 -22.05 -1.46 7.52
CA ASP A 129 -23.13 -1.33 6.53
C ASP A 129 -23.31 -2.49 5.57
N ASP A 130 -22.51 -3.51 5.62
CA ASP A 130 -22.57 -4.65 4.70
C ASP A 130 -22.65 -4.27 3.21
N GLU A 131 -22.58 -3.00 2.89
CA GLU A 131 -22.67 -2.53 1.52
C GLU A 131 -21.29 -2.08 1.01
N PRO A 132 -20.85 -2.62 -0.14
CA PRO A 132 -19.51 -2.35 -0.68
C PRO A 132 -19.35 -0.93 -1.14
N GLY A 133 -19.87 0.00 -0.87
CA GLY A 133 -19.64 1.39 -1.27
C GLY A 133 -19.49 2.34 -0.10
N TYR A 134 -19.77 1.85 1.07
CA TYR A 134 -19.84 2.71 2.26
C TYR A 134 -18.51 3.01 2.90
N ALA A 135 -17.45 2.30 2.56
CA ALA A 135 -16.12 2.63 2.99
C ALA A 135 -15.59 3.93 2.36
N PHE A 136 -16.36 4.50 1.46
CA PHE A 136 -15.98 5.70 0.73
C PHE A 136 -17.08 6.74 0.78
#